data_5f7aedf0b5d1b1b6cca169883074b0d1
#
_entry.id   5f7aedf0b5d1b1b6cca169883074b0d1
#
_cell.length_a   1.000
_cell.length_b   1.000
_cell.length_c   1.000
_cell.angle_alpha   90.00
_cell.angle_beta   90.00
_cell.angle_gamma   90.00
#
_symmetry.space_group_name_H-M   'P 1'
#
loop_
_entity.id
_entity.type
_entity.pdbx_description
1 polymer ?
#
loop_
_entity_poly.entity_id
_entity_poly.type
_entity_poly.pdbx_seq_one_letter_code
_entity_poly.pdbx_strand_id
1 'polypeptide(L)'
;MNKNNHILFCLVFLMGCGGGGGSSVAAEQVNTAPQLIGLIDFAIDENTSEITTIQATDVEGDNITYSIDGSDSGLMTIGSVSGELSFISPPDYENPEDNNQDNIYEVTIIASDGSLSSSLGIIITVNDILEGMGGSNMLLMGNSFFRPYAERFSELALD
;
A
#
# COMPACT_ATOMS: atom_id res chain seq x y z
N MET A 1 28.70 -12.98 5.75
CA MET A 1 28.71 -14.31 5.09
C MET A 1 27.50 -14.33 4.17
N ASN A 2 27.76 -14.09 2.90
CA ASN A 2 26.76 -13.92 1.85
C ASN A 2 26.46 -15.30 1.26
N LYS A 3 25.22 -15.79 1.37
CA LYS A 3 24.80 -17.03 0.71
C LYS A 3 23.90 -16.65 -0.47
N ASN A 4 24.52 -16.46 -1.61
CA ASN A 4 23.83 -16.43 -2.90
C ASN A 4 23.22 -17.82 -3.14
N ASN A 5 21.91 -17.90 -3.11
CA ASN A 5 21.18 -19.10 -3.49
C ASN A 5 20.95 -19.04 -5.02
N HIS A 6 21.91 -19.51 -5.77
CA HIS A 6 21.74 -19.73 -7.20
C HIS A 6 20.88 -20.99 -7.37
N ILE A 7 19.63 -20.80 -7.79
CA ILE A 7 18.81 -21.90 -8.29
C ILE A 7 19.40 -22.33 -9.63
N LEU A 8 20.09 -23.47 -9.58
CA LEU A 8 20.66 -24.13 -10.74
C LEU A 8 19.52 -24.75 -11.56
N PHE A 9 19.14 -24.10 -12.67
CA PHE A 9 18.22 -24.67 -13.62
C PHE A 9 18.89 -25.86 -14.31
N CYS A 10 18.42 -27.07 -14.03
CA CYS A 10 18.94 -28.30 -14.59
C CYS A 10 18.49 -28.41 -16.07
N LEU A 11 19.35 -28.00 -16.98
CA LEU A 11 19.16 -28.18 -18.42
C LEU A 11 19.41 -29.68 -18.74
N VAL A 12 18.34 -30.42 -18.96
CA VAL A 12 18.45 -31.82 -19.42
C VAL A 12 18.83 -31.81 -20.90
N PHE A 13 20.10 -32.03 -21.18
CA PHE A 13 20.59 -32.29 -22.53
C PHE A 13 20.29 -33.74 -22.90
N LEU A 14 19.28 -33.97 -23.76
CA LEU A 14 19.12 -35.25 -24.47
C LEU A 14 20.04 -35.25 -25.69
N MET A 15 21.21 -35.88 -25.58
CA MET A 15 22.04 -36.20 -26.71
C MET A 15 21.44 -37.35 -27.51
N GLY A 16 20.70 -37.00 -28.58
CA GLY A 16 20.33 -37.94 -29.64
C GLY A 16 21.34 -37.82 -30.79
N CYS A 17 22.18 -38.84 -30.99
CA CYS A 17 23.08 -38.98 -32.15
C CYS A 17 22.26 -39.45 -33.36
N GLY A 18 22.26 -38.65 -34.46
CA GLY A 18 21.67 -39.06 -35.73
C GLY A 18 21.69 -37.91 -36.73
N GLY A 19 22.53 -37.98 -37.75
CA GLY A 19 22.79 -36.92 -38.74
C GLY A 19 21.58 -36.56 -39.57
N GLY A 20 21.49 -35.27 -39.90
CA GLY A 20 20.51 -34.69 -40.81
C GLY A 20 20.19 -33.27 -40.36
N GLY A 21 20.37 -32.25 -41.19
CA GLY A 21 20.25 -30.84 -40.95
C GLY A 21 19.16 -30.44 -39.98
N GLY A 22 19.53 -30.29 -38.72
CA GLY A 22 18.63 -29.87 -37.68
C GLY A 22 18.55 -28.36 -37.65
N SER A 23 17.43 -27.80 -38.12
CA SER A 23 16.95 -26.51 -37.59
C SER A 23 16.84 -26.67 -36.07
N SER A 24 17.71 -25.99 -35.34
CA SER A 24 17.50 -25.80 -33.91
C SER A 24 16.21 -24.96 -33.75
N VAL A 25 15.08 -25.59 -33.52
CA VAL A 25 13.89 -24.90 -33.02
C VAL A 25 14.31 -24.37 -31.64
N ALA A 26 14.59 -23.07 -31.58
CA ALA A 26 14.65 -22.40 -30.30
C ALA A 26 13.34 -22.72 -29.59
N ALA A 27 13.41 -23.23 -28.36
CA ALA A 27 12.21 -23.39 -27.54
C ALA A 27 11.56 -22.00 -27.46
N GLU A 28 10.33 -21.90 -27.96
CA GLU A 28 9.55 -20.69 -27.85
C GLU A 28 9.33 -20.44 -26.36
N GLN A 29 9.90 -19.36 -25.87
CA GLN A 29 9.75 -18.98 -24.47
C GLN A 29 8.31 -18.50 -24.29
N VAL A 30 7.54 -19.23 -23.53
CA VAL A 30 6.14 -18.88 -23.25
C VAL A 30 6.14 -17.75 -22.24
N ASN A 31 5.55 -16.61 -22.60
CA ASN A 31 5.38 -15.48 -21.71
C ASN A 31 4.49 -15.84 -20.51
N THR A 32 4.85 -15.40 -19.33
CA THR A 32 4.08 -15.56 -18.08
C THR A 32 3.70 -14.19 -17.54
N ALA A 33 2.57 -14.12 -16.84
CA ALA A 33 2.15 -12.85 -16.23
C ALA A 33 3.07 -12.47 -15.07
N PRO A 34 3.28 -11.16 -14.85
CA PRO A 34 4.03 -10.66 -13.69
C PRO A 34 3.47 -11.19 -12.38
N GLN A 35 4.32 -11.44 -11.41
CA GLN A 35 3.94 -11.87 -10.07
C GLN A 35 4.05 -10.69 -9.09
N LEU A 36 2.92 -10.22 -8.57
CA LEU A 36 2.85 -9.22 -7.51
C LEU A 36 3.36 -9.80 -6.19
N ILE A 37 4.15 -9.01 -5.45
CA ILE A 37 4.81 -9.39 -4.20
C ILE A 37 4.50 -8.32 -3.16
N GLY A 38 4.12 -8.73 -1.94
CA GLY A 38 3.98 -7.82 -0.82
C GLY A 38 2.81 -8.13 0.10
N LEU A 39 2.59 -7.21 1.02
CA LEU A 39 1.44 -7.21 1.92
C LEU A 39 0.19 -6.79 1.16
N ILE A 40 -0.95 -7.23 1.66
CA ILE A 40 -2.28 -6.88 1.13
C ILE A 40 -3.04 -5.95 2.05
N ASP A 41 -2.59 -5.81 3.30
CA ASP A 41 -3.21 -4.97 4.32
C ASP A 41 -2.21 -3.92 4.81
N PHE A 42 -2.62 -2.66 4.79
CA PHE A 42 -1.84 -1.53 5.25
C PHE A 42 -2.66 -0.74 6.27
N ALA A 43 -1.98 -0.22 7.29
CA ALA A 43 -2.55 0.75 8.22
C ALA A 43 -1.68 2.01 8.16
N ILE A 44 -2.31 3.15 7.92
CA ILE A 44 -1.64 4.44 7.89
C ILE A 44 -2.37 5.42 8.80
N ASP A 45 -1.66 6.39 9.29
CA ASP A 45 -2.28 7.47 10.04
C ASP A 45 -2.90 8.48 9.07
N GLU A 46 -4.03 9.05 9.44
CA GLU A 46 -4.63 10.16 8.69
C GLU A 46 -3.62 11.31 8.47
N ASN A 47 -3.94 12.24 7.58
CA ASN A 47 -3.05 13.34 7.21
C ASN A 47 -1.73 12.87 6.53
N THR A 48 -1.62 11.59 6.16
CA THR A 48 -0.48 11.01 5.45
C THR A 48 -0.92 10.50 4.07
N SER A 49 -0.19 10.90 3.02
CA SER A 49 -0.51 10.46 1.64
C SER A 49 0.21 9.19 1.23
N GLU A 50 1.45 8.99 1.67
CA GLU A 50 2.27 7.86 1.27
C GLU A 50 1.77 6.56 1.91
N ILE A 51 1.55 5.51 1.09
CA ILE A 51 1.09 4.21 1.57
C ILE A 51 2.25 3.20 1.51
N THR A 52 2.72 2.88 0.31
CA THR A 52 3.76 1.87 0.10
C THR A 52 4.30 1.91 -1.33
N THR A 53 5.30 1.07 -1.61
CA THR A 53 5.75 0.78 -2.98
C THR A 53 5.43 -0.68 -3.30
N ILE A 54 4.57 -0.88 -4.30
CA ILE A 54 4.20 -2.19 -4.82
C ILE A 54 5.34 -2.74 -5.66
N GLN A 55 5.62 -4.04 -5.49
CA GLN A 55 6.64 -4.72 -6.26
C GLN A 55 6.04 -5.89 -7.03
N ALA A 56 6.58 -6.15 -8.20
CA ALA A 56 6.29 -7.35 -8.98
C ALA A 56 7.56 -7.87 -9.65
N THR A 57 7.57 -9.14 -9.99
CA THR A 57 8.65 -9.78 -10.75
C THR A 57 8.07 -10.47 -11.97
N ASP A 58 8.82 -10.45 -13.05
CA ASP A 58 8.54 -11.17 -14.27
C ASP A 58 9.62 -12.21 -14.54
N VAL A 59 9.23 -13.44 -14.92
CA VAL A 59 10.15 -14.56 -15.11
C VAL A 59 11.00 -14.35 -16.34
N GLU A 60 10.43 -13.72 -17.36
CA GLU A 60 11.09 -13.41 -18.64
C GLU A 60 11.93 -12.14 -18.54
N GLY A 61 11.70 -11.33 -17.48
CA GLY A 61 12.39 -10.07 -17.24
C GLY A 61 11.80 -8.92 -18.04
N ASP A 62 10.54 -9.04 -18.42
CA ASP A 62 9.84 -7.99 -19.17
C ASP A 62 9.57 -6.76 -18.29
N ASN A 63 9.36 -5.61 -18.95
CA ASN A 63 9.08 -4.37 -18.25
C ASN A 63 7.66 -4.40 -17.67
N ILE A 64 7.56 -4.25 -16.37
CA ILE A 64 6.28 -4.23 -15.65
C ILE A 64 5.74 -2.81 -15.58
N THR A 65 4.45 -2.67 -15.84
CA THR A 65 3.69 -1.44 -15.63
C THR A 65 2.57 -1.68 -14.61
N TYR A 66 2.34 -0.68 -13.75
CA TYR A 66 1.33 -0.73 -12.70
C TYR A 66 0.14 0.16 -13.01
N SER A 67 -1.04 -0.29 -12.62
CA SER A 67 -2.27 0.49 -12.62
C SER A 67 -3.14 0.12 -11.42
N ILE A 68 -4.12 0.96 -11.11
CA ILE A 68 -5.02 0.81 -9.97
C ILE A 68 -6.47 0.79 -10.45
N ASP A 69 -7.31 -0.05 -9.83
CA ASP A 69 -8.75 -0.17 -10.05
C ASP A 69 -9.45 -0.42 -8.70
N GLY A 70 -10.78 -0.46 -8.69
CA GLY A 70 -11.58 -0.70 -7.47
C GLY A 70 -12.41 0.50 -7.06
N SER A 71 -13.25 0.32 -6.02
CA SER A 71 -14.23 1.31 -5.57
C SER A 71 -13.60 2.63 -5.15
N ASP A 72 -12.44 2.57 -4.52
CA ASP A 72 -11.76 3.74 -3.94
C ASP A 72 -10.55 4.19 -4.77
N SER A 73 -10.33 3.56 -5.94
CA SER A 73 -9.19 3.85 -6.82
C SER A 73 -9.11 5.32 -7.27
N GLY A 74 -10.25 6.03 -7.32
CA GLY A 74 -10.31 7.45 -7.66
C GLY A 74 -9.68 8.38 -6.62
N LEU A 75 -9.44 7.89 -5.40
CA LEU A 75 -8.83 8.64 -4.30
C LEU A 75 -7.32 8.45 -4.21
N MET A 76 -6.76 7.56 -5.02
CA MET A 76 -5.36 7.16 -4.97
C MET A 76 -4.68 7.28 -6.33
N THR A 77 -3.37 7.22 -6.31
CA THR A 77 -2.54 7.15 -7.51
C THR A 77 -1.44 6.12 -7.32
N ILE A 78 -1.02 5.50 -8.43
CA ILE A 78 0.12 4.59 -8.45
C ILE A 78 1.11 5.03 -9.54
N GLY A 79 2.39 5.04 -9.21
CA GLY A 79 3.44 5.26 -10.19
C GLY A 79 3.50 4.10 -11.18
N SER A 80 3.22 4.37 -12.46
CA SER A 80 3.10 3.32 -13.49
C SER A 80 4.36 2.48 -13.71
N VAL A 81 5.52 2.97 -13.30
CA VAL A 81 6.82 2.28 -13.38
C VAL A 81 7.41 2.05 -11.99
N SER A 82 7.27 3.02 -11.09
CA SER A 82 7.83 2.92 -9.74
C SER A 82 7.02 2.03 -8.81
N GLY A 83 5.71 1.88 -9.04
CA GLY A 83 4.81 1.17 -8.14
C GLY A 83 4.50 1.91 -6.85
N GLU A 84 4.90 3.19 -6.71
CA GLU A 84 4.59 4.03 -5.55
C GLU A 84 3.10 4.27 -5.46
N LEU A 85 2.46 3.76 -4.40
CA LEU A 85 1.04 3.91 -4.10
C LEU A 85 0.86 5.00 -3.06
N SER A 86 -0.01 5.97 -3.35
CA SER A 86 -0.31 7.07 -2.44
C SER A 86 -1.73 7.59 -2.62
N PHE A 87 -2.28 8.22 -1.59
CA PHE A 87 -3.47 9.04 -1.71
C PHE A 87 -3.21 10.30 -2.54
N ILE A 88 -4.19 10.73 -3.34
CA ILE A 88 -4.15 12.01 -4.08
C ILE A 88 -4.22 13.19 -3.10
N SER A 89 -5.05 13.06 -2.07
CA SER A 89 -5.12 13.97 -0.93
C SER A 89 -5.00 13.15 0.35
N PRO A 90 -4.29 13.64 1.39
CA PRO A 90 -4.25 12.94 2.67
C PRO A 90 -5.67 12.67 3.18
N PRO A 91 -5.99 11.46 3.65
CA PRO A 91 -7.30 11.16 4.22
C PRO A 91 -7.49 11.86 5.57
N ASP A 92 -8.74 12.15 5.90
CA ASP A 92 -9.22 12.74 7.15
C ASP A 92 -10.14 11.69 7.81
N TYR A 93 -9.79 11.22 9.01
CA TYR A 93 -10.50 10.13 9.68
C TYR A 93 -11.93 10.53 10.07
N GLU A 94 -12.15 11.77 10.48
CA GLU A 94 -13.45 12.31 10.85
C GLU A 94 -14.36 12.58 9.63
N ASN A 95 -13.76 12.63 8.42
CA ASN A 95 -14.50 12.88 7.18
C ASN A 95 -14.07 11.90 6.07
N PRO A 96 -14.36 10.59 6.24
CA PRO A 96 -13.93 9.56 5.30
C PRO A 96 -14.55 9.75 3.92
N GLU A 97 -13.71 9.66 2.88
CA GLU A 97 -14.10 9.81 1.47
C GLU A 97 -14.23 8.46 0.73
N ASP A 98 -13.94 7.34 1.41
CA ASP A 98 -14.13 6.00 0.87
C ASP A 98 -15.60 5.72 0.56
N ASN A 99 -15.87 4.75 -0.30
CA ASN A 99 -17.19 4.49 -0.86
C ASN A 99 -18.27 4.17 0.18
N ASN A 100 -17.91 3.57 1.30
CA ASN A 100 -18.82 3.18 2.40
C ASN A 100 -18.60 3.97 3.71
N GLN A 101 -17.64 4.89 3.73
CA GLN A 101 -17.33 5.81 4.83
C GLN A 101 -16.95 5.10 6.14
N ASP A 102 -16.16 4.03 6.06
CA ASP A 102 -15.70 3.27 7.22
C ASP A 102 -14.18 3.40 7.48
N ASN A 103 -13.48 4.30 6.76
CA ASN A 103 -12.04 4.49 6.82
C ASN A 103 -11.22 3.27 6.35
N ILE A 104 -11.86 2.37 5.59
CA ILE A 104 -11.22 1.22 4.96
C ILE A 104 -11.32 1.38 3.44
N TYR A 105 -10.20 1.60 2.80
CA TYR A 105 -10.09 1.83 1.37
C TYR A 105 -9.72 0.53 0.65
N GLU A 106 -10.53 0.12 -0.33
CA GLU A 106 -10.35 -1.13 -1.07
C GLU A 106 -9.97 -0.83 -2.52
N VAL A 107 -8.79 -1.27 -2.91
CA VAL A 107 -8.28 -1.09 -4.28
C VAL A 107 -7.70 -2.39 -4.83
N THR A 108 -7.62 -2.49 -6.15
CA THR A 108 -6.98 -3.58 -6.86
C THR A 108 -5.79 -3.05 -7.65
N ILE A 109 -4.61 -3.55 -7.35
CA ILE A 109 -3.40 -3.25 -8.11
C ILE A 109 -3.29 -4.25 -9.25
N ILE A 110 -2.97 -3.75 -10.44
CA ILE A 110 -2.75 -4.54 -11.65
C ILE A 110 -1.32 -4.32 -12.10
N ALA A 111 -0.58 -5.41 -12.28
CA ALA A 111 0.75 -5.43 -12.89
C ALA A 111 0.68 -6.08 -14.27
N SER A 112 1.24 -5.45 -15.30
CA SER A 112 1.24 -5.93 -16.68
C SER A 112 2.61 -5.85 -17.31
N ASP A 113 2.99 -6.88 -18.06
CA ASP A 113 4.16 -6.94 -18.94
C ASP A 113 3.89 -6.39 -20.35
N GLY A 114 2.65 -5.92 -20.60
CA GLY A 114 2.18 -5.45 -21.91
C GLY A 114 1.45 -6.51 -22.74
N SER A 115 1.51 -7.79 -22.35
CA SER A 115 0.82 -8.92 -22.99
C SER A 115 -0.13 -9.62 -22.02
N LEU A 116 0.34 -9.86 -20.82
CA LEU A 116 -0.39 -10.52 -19.73
C LEU A 116 -0.44 -9.58 -18.50
N SER A 117 -1.30 -9.89 -17.56
CA SER A 117 -1.42 -9.14 -16.32
C SER A 117 -1.80 -10.02 -15.14
N SER A 118 -1.42 -9.59 -13.96
CA SER A 118 -1.89 -10.12 -12.69
C SER A 118 -2.49 -9.00 -11.84
N SER A 119 -3.34 -9.36 -10.89
CA SER A 119 -3.99 -8.40 -10.00
C SER A 119 -3.93 -8.85 -8.55
N LEU A 120 -3.93 -7.87 -7.63
CA LEU A 120 -3.88 -8.07 -6.19
C LEU A 120 -4.79 -7.05 -5.51
N GLY A 121 -5.78 -7.53 -4.73
CA GLY A 121 -6.58 -6.67 -3.86
C GLY A 121 -5.77 -6.19 -2.66
N ILE A 122 -5.89 -4.92 -2.34
CA ILE A 122 -5.22 -4.26 -1.21
C ILE A 122 -6.27 -3.55 -0.38
N ILE A 123 -6.10 -3.64 0.94
CA ILE A 123 -6.91 -2.96 1.94
C ILE A 123 -6.02 -1.94 2.66
N ILE A 124 -6.48 -0.71 2.77
CA ILE A 124 -5.80 0.35 3.50
C ILE A 124 -6.74 0.86 4.59
N THR A 125 -6.35 0.69 5.85
CA THR A 125 -7.07 1.22 7.01
C THR A 125 -6.44 2.55 7.42
N VAL A 126 -7.25 3.60 7.54
CA VAL A 126 -6.83 4.90 8.06
C VAL A 126 -7.05 4.91 9.57
N ASN A 127 -6.03 5.27 10.33
CA ASN A 127 -6.08 5.40 11.78
C ASN A 127 -6.31 6.86 12.18
N ASP A 128 -7.13 7.06 13.21
CA ASP A 128 -7.29 8.34 13.92
C ASP A 128 -5.99 8.72 14.65
N ILE A 129 -5.50 9.93 14.43
CA ILE A 129 -4.48 10.55 15.23
C ILE A 129 -5.13 11.70 16.02
N LEU A 130 -4.92 11.72 17.35
CA LEU A 130 -5.42 12.78 18.19
C LEU A 130 -4.94 14.14 17.69
N GLU A 131 -5.75 14.79 16.89
CA GLU A 131 -5.53 16.16 16.49
C GLU A 131 -5.65 17.04 17.74
N GLY A 132 -4.55 17.68 18.11
CA GLY A 132 -4.54 18.54 19.28
C GLY A 132 -5.67 19.54 19.16
N MET A 133 -6.67 19.45 20.02
CA MET A 133 -7.71 20.45 20.16
C MET A 133 -7.01 21.80 20.26
N GLY A 134 -7.06 22.61 19.19
CA GLY A 134 -6.47 23.93 19.17
C GLY A 134 -6.88 24.66 20.44
N GLY A 135 -5.91 25.10 21.20
CA GLY A 135 -5.87 25.55 22.59
C GLY A 135 -7.07 26.28 23.23
N SER A 136 -8.21 26.37 22.56
CA SER A 136 -9.42 26.99 23.07
C SER A 136 -10.30 26.03 23.91
N ASN A 137 -10.27 24.72 23.63
CA ASN A 137 -11.14 23.75 24.30
C ASN A 137 -10.49 23.08 25.51
N MET A 138 -9.16 22.97 25.57
CA MET A 138 -8.49 22.51 26.80
C MET A 138 -8.66 23.47 27.97
N LEU A 139 -8.82 24.78 27.71
CA LEU A 139 -9.08 25.75 28.77
C LEU A 139 -10.50 25.61 29.35
N LEU A 140 -11.46 25.17 28.55
CA LEU A 140 -12.85 25.00 29.01
C LEU A 140 -13.05 23.73 29.85
N MET A 141 -12.32 22.65 29.56
CA MET A 141 -12.37 21.46 30.42
C MET A 141 -11.61 21.67 31.75
N GLY A 142 -10.52 22.42 31.76
CA GLY A 142 -9.82 22.81 32.98
C GLY A 142 -10.66 23.71 33.88
N ASN A 143 -11.45 24.61 33.31
CA ASN A 143 -12.30 25.51 34.11
C ASN A 143 -13.53 24.86 34.77
N SER A 144 -14.09 23.83 34.16
CA SER A 144 -15.27 23.16 34.74
C SER A 144 -14.89 22.20 35.87
N PHE A 145 -13.68 21.68 35.89
CA PHE A 145 -13.23 20.76 36.94
C PHE A 145 -12.67 21.49 38.18
N PHE A 146 -12.16 22.71 38.03
CA PHE A 146 -11.54 23.49 39.10
C PHE A 146 -12.46 24.60 39.69
N ARG A 147 -13.62 24.88 39.11
CA ARG A 147 -14.54 25.89 39.64
C ARG A 147 -14.98 25.63 41.09
N PRO A 148 -15.25 24.40 41.53
CA PRO A 148 -15.63 24.17 42.92
C PRO A 148 -14.52 24.44 43.93
N TYR A 149 -13.25 24.34 43.50
CA TYR A 149 -12.11 24.59 44.38
C TYR A 149 -11.73 26.07 44.48
N ALA A 150 -11.86 26.83 43.40
CA ALA A 150 -11.54 28.27 43.40
C ALA A 150 -12.53 29.07 44.23
N GLU A 151 -13.81 28.70 44.25
CA GLU A 151 -14.83 29.35 45.06
C GLU A 151 -14.66 29.04 46.57
N ARG A 152 -14.10 27.87 46.95
CA ARG A 152 -13.78 27.54 48.34
C ARG A 152 -12.61 28.30 48.91
N PHE A 153 -11.65 28.70 48.08
CA PHE A 153 -10.52 29.48 48.57
C PHE A 153 -10.85 30.96 48.78
N SER A 154 -11.83 31.48 48.05
CA SER A 154 -12.28 32.88 48.28
C SER A 154 -13.11 33.06 49.54
N GLU A 155 -13.79 32.01 50.04
CA GLU A 155 -14.52 32.06 51.30
C GLU A 155 -13.61 31.92 52.52
N LEU A 156 -12.43 31.32 52.39
CA LEU A 156 -11.47 31.14 53.49
C LEU A 156 -10.52 32.34 53.68
N ALA A 157 -10.60 33.36 52.85
CA ALA A 157 -9.75 34.55 52.91
C ALA A 157 -10.47 35.78 53.52
N LEU A 158 -11.70 35.58 54.07
CA LEU A 158 -12.54 36.67 54.62
C LEU A 158 -12.87 36.53 56.11
N ASP A 159 -12.15 35.65 56.87
CA ASP A 159 -12.19 35.60 58.32
C ASP A 159 -10.89 36.06 58.96
#